data_9eefba6e718ac144f90fb9fcb8082523
#
_entry.id   9eefba6e718ac144f90fb9fcb8082523
#
_cell.length_a   1.000
_cell.length_b   1.000
_cell.length_c   1.000
_cell.angle_alpha   90.00
_cell.angle_beta   90.00
_cell.angle_gamma   90.00
#
_symmetry.space_group_name_H-M   'P 1'
#
loop_
_entity.id
_entity.type
_entity.pdbx_description
1 polymer ?
#
loop_
_entity_poly.entity_id
_entity_poly.type
_entity_poly.pdbx_seq_one_letter_code
_entity_poly.pdbx_strand_id
1 'polypeptide(L)'
;MKDVLTNEKLPYIPETFTIGCHTFKVQLYEELYDDNSPLYGQFDYDEQVIRINIFKHNGKPLSKECILNTYYHELFHAFNYLWNTEGDESLASTFAMLMCEYETTRRYANE
;
A
#
# COMPACT_ATOMS: atom_id res chain seq x y z
N MET A 1 4.15 4.82 21.46
CA MET A 1 5.07 5.46 20.51
C MET A 1 4.30 6.01 19.32
N LYS A 2 4.87 6.97 18.66
CA LYS A 2 4.23 7.59 17.50
C LYS A 2 4.78 7.04 16.21
N ASP A 3 3.95 7.06 15.17
CA ASP A 3 4.39 6.76 13.83
C ASP A 3 5.37 7.83 13.37
N VAL A 4 6.46 7.42 12.73
CA VAL A 4 7.48 8.33 12.25
C VAL A 4 7.49 8.26 10.73
N LEU A 5 6.85 9.25 10.09
CA LEU A 5 6.82 9.38 8.64
C LEU A 5 8.19 9.84 8.15
N THR A 6 8.70 9.20 7.13
CA THR A 6 9.99 9.52 6.57
C THR A 6 9.85 10.20 5.21
N ASN A 7 10.86 10.97 4.82
CA ASN A 7 10.96 11.57 3.49
C ASN A 7 11.70 10.66 2.51
N GLU A 8 12.11 9.49 2.94
CA GLU A 8 12.84 8.57 2.09
C GLU A 8 11.99 8.13 0.91
N LYS A 9 12.64 7.93 -0.24
CA LYS A 9 11.98 7.53 -1.47
C LYS A 9 12.54 6.20 -1.92
N LEU A 10 11.63 5.28 -2.26
CA LEU A 10 12.02 3.95 -2.74
C LEU A 10 11.58 3.82 -4.20
N PRO A 11 12.52 3.54 -5.12
CA PRO A 11 12.18 3.50 -6.54
C PRO A 11 11.27 2.34 -6.94
N TYR A 12 11.07 1.36 -6.07
CA TYR A 12 10.23 0.21 -6.34
C TYR A 12 8.86 0.27 -5.65
N ILE A 13 8.56 1.36 -4.93
CA ILE A 13 7.25 1.59 -4.30
C ILE A 13 6.67 2.87 -4.90
N PRO A 14 5.51 2.81 -5.55
CA PRO A 14 4.93 4.03 -6.11
C PRO A 14 4.46 4.98 -5.01
N GLU A 15 4.46 6.27 -5.30
CA GLU A 15 3.97 7.28 -4.36
C GLU A 15 2.46 7.39 -4.41
N THR A 16 1.88 7.19 -5.58
CA THR A 16 0.44 7.27 -5.77
C THR A 16 0.01 6.30 -6.84
N PHE A 17 -1.27 5.93 -6.81
CA PHE A 17 -1.90 5.18 -7.89
C PHE A 17 -3.40 5.41 -7.82
N THR A 18 -4.09 5.11 -8.92
CA THR A 18 -5.55 5.27 -8.99
C THR A 18 -6.17 3.93 -9.36
N ILE A 19 -7.15 3.51 -8.59
CA ILE A 19 -7.97 2.34 -8.90
C ILE A 19 -9.42 2.66 -8.52
N GLY A 20 -10.38 2.19 -9.33
CA GLY A 20 -11.79 2.45 -9.08
C GLY A 20 -12.11 3.93 -8.98
N CYS A 21 -11.39 4.78 -9.71
CA CYS A 21 -11.52 6.23 -9.66
C CYS A 21 -11.08 6.86 -8.32
N HIS A 22 -10.46 6.10 -7.45
CA HIS A 22 -9.93 6.59 -6.18
C HIS A 22 -8.42 6.66 -6.25
N THR A 23 -7.87 7.82 -5.89
CA THR A 23 -6.42 8.01 -5.83
C THR A 23 -5.93 7.70 -4.43
N PHE A 24 -4.97 6.80 -4.35
CA PHE A 24 -4.37 6.39 -3.09
C PHE A 24 -2.94 6.92 -3.00
N LYS A 25 -2.54 7.27 -1.80
CA LYS A 25 -1.16 7.67 -1.49
C LYS A 25 -0.47 6.55 -0.76
N VAL A 26 0.82 6.40 -1.00
CA VAL A 26 1.64 5.45 -0.27
C VAL A 26 2.62 6.25 0.58
N GLN A 27 2.53 6.09 1.89
CA GLN A 27 3.36 6.81 2.85
C GLN A 27 4.33 5.84 3.51
N LEU A 28 5.58 6.26 3.62
CA LEU A 28 6.65 5.43 4.15
C LEU A 28 7.00 5.89 5.56
N TYR A 29 7.21 4.94 6.46
CA TYR A 29 7.44 5.21 7.88
C TYR A 29 8.69 4.53 8.36
N GLU A 30 9.42 5.19 9.27
CA GLU A 30 10.54 4.56 9.97
C GLU A 30 10.05 3.65 11.08
N GLU A 31 8.91 3.99 11.69
CA GLU A 31 8.25 3.18 12.69
C GLU A 31 6.74 3.36 12.53
N LEU A 32 6.00 2.26 12.55
CA LEU A 32 4.55 2.28 12.35
C LEU A 32 3.88 1.48 13.46
N TYR A 33 2.92 2.10 14.13
CA TYR A 33 2.24 1.49 15.27
C TYR A 33 0.74 1.67 15.17
N ASP A 34 0.01 0.70 15.73
CA ASP A 34 -1.43 0.80 15.96
C ASP A 34 -1.65 0.44 17.42
N ASP A 35 -2.06 1.43 18.24
CA ASP A 35 -2.26 1.27 19.68
C ASP A 35 -1.06 0.59 20.36
N ASN A 36 0.13 1.08 20.07
CA ASN A 36 1.40 0.59 20.60
C ASN A 36 1.81 -0.78 20.07
N SER A 37 1.06 -1.34 19.13
CA SER A 37 1.45 -2.58 18.44
C SER A 37 2.21 -2.25 17.18
N PRO A 38 3.44 -2.75 17.01
CA PRO A 38 4.20 -2.46 15.80
C PRO A 38 3.57 -3.13 14.59
N LEU A 39 3.56 -2.42 13.47
CA LEU A 39 2.99 -2.90 12.22
C LEU A 39 4.03 -2.88 11.10
N TYR A 40 3.89 -3.82 10.15
CA TYR A 40 4.62 -3.76 8.89
C TYR A 40 3.96 -2.79 7.93
N GLY A 41 2.62 -2.77 7.91
CA GLY A 41 1.88 -1.90 7.03
C GLY A 41 0.44 -1.74 7.47
N GLN A 42 -0.26 -0.83 6.82
CA GLN A 42 -1.65 -0.53 7.15
C GLN A 42 -2.36 0.05 5.93
N PHE A 43 -3.60 -0.36 5.71
CA PHE A 43 -4.45 0.24 4.69
C PHE A 43 -5.54 1.04 5.39
N ASP A 44 -5.62 2.33 5.05
CA ASP A 44 -6.62 3.24 5.58
C ASP A 44 -7.51 3.72 4.43
N TYR A 45 -8.69 3.12 4.30
CA TYR A 45 -9.56 3.46 3.18
C TYR A 45 -10.29 4.79 3.39
N ASP A 46 -10.45 5.25 4.62
CA ASP A 46 -11.08 6.56 4.87
C ASP A 46 -10.21 7.69 4.32
N GLU A 47 -8.91 7.58 4.51
CA GLU A 47 -7.96 8.57 4.01
C GLU A 47 -7.37 8.18 2.66
N GLN A 48 -7.65 6.99 2.18
CA GLN A 48 -7.13 6.44 0.93
C GLN A 48 -5.59 6.45 0.94
N VAL A 49 -5.05 5.81 1.96
CA VAL A 49 -3.60 5.77 2.19
C VAL A 49 -3.17 4.33 2.49
N ILE A 50 -2.04 3.96 1.92
CA ILE A 50 -1.30 2.76 2.32
C ILE A 50 -0.08 3.24 3.09
N ARG A 51 0.09 2.75 4.32
CA ARG A 51 1.23 3.08 5.17
C ARG A 51 2.15 1.88 5.25
N ILE A 52 3.43 2.10 5.01
CA ILE A 52 4.44 1.03 4.97
C ILE A 52 5.59 1.38 5.90
N ASN A 53 5.93 0.45 6.79
CA ASN A 53 7.14 0.56 7.61
C ASN A 53 8.31 0.11 6.74
N ILE A 54 9.29 1.00 6.54
CA ILE A 54 10.43 0.69 5.67
C ILE A 54 11.75 0.62 6.41
N PHE A 55 11.75 0.88 7.72
CA PHE A 55 13.01 1.01 8.43
C PHE A 55 13.27 -0.17 9.36
N LYS A 56 12.47 -0.36 10.40
CA LYS A 56 12.66 -1.49 11.28
C LYS A 56 11.38 -1.90 12.01
N HIS A 57 11.34 -3.17 12.38
CA HIS A 57 10.22 -3.75 13.09
C HIS A 57 10.76 -4.58 14.23
N ASN A 58 10.30 -4.30 15.46
CA ASN A 58 10.79 -4.96 16.67
C ASN A 58 12.32 -4.88 16.81
N GLY A 59 12.89 -3.72 16.46
CA GLY A 59 14.33 -3.49 16.60
C GLY A 59 15.20 -4.08 15.50
N LYS A 60 14.59 -4.71 14.48
CA LYS A 60 15.34 -5.31 13.38
C LYS A 60 15.09 -4.57 12.08
N PRO A 61 16.15 -4.34 11.27
CA PRO A 61 15.97 -3.69 9.96
C PRO A 61 15.09 -4.53 9.03
N LEU A 62 14.41 -3.85 8.12
CA LEU A 62 13.54 -4.51 7.15
C LEU A 62 14.27 -4.66 5.82
N SER A 63 14.12 -5.86 5.21
CA SER A 63 14.69 -6.13 3.90
C SER A 63 13.78 -5.57 2.80
N LYS A 64 14.32 -5.42 1.60
CA LYS A 64 13.54 -5.01 0.44
C LYS A 64 12.38 -5.99 0.19
N GLU A 65 12.65 -7.28 0.32
CA GLU A 65 11.62 -8.29 0.11
C GLU A 65 10.48 -8.16 1.11
N CYS A 66 10.82 -7.86 2.37
CA CYS A 66 9.81 -7.64 3.40
C CYS A 66 8.95 -6.42 3.07
N ILE A 67 9.58 -5.33 2.67
CA ILE A 67 8.88 -4.09 2.31
C ILE A 67 7.95 -4.32 1.12
N LEU A 68 8.44 -4.98 0.07
CA LEU A 68 7.62 -5.29 -1.10
C LEU A 68 6.45 -6.19 -0.75
N ASN A 69 6.71 -7.22 0.06
CA ASN A 69 5.65 -8.14 0.46
C ASN A 69 4.56 -7.39 1.24
N THR A 70 4.97 -6.48 2.12
CA THR A 70 4.03 -5.65 2.87
C THR A 70 3.22 -4.77 1.93
N TYR A 71 3.88 -4.12 0.98
CA TYR A 71 3.19 -3.26 0.03
C TYR A 71 2.13 -4.04 -0.76
N TYR A 72 2.49 -5.21 -1.28
CA TYR A 72 1.53 -6.02 -2.04
C TYR A 72 0.37 -6.50 -1.17
N HIS A 73 0.65 -6.79 0.10
CA HIS A 73 -0.40 -7.17 1.04
C HIS A 73 -1.42 -6.05 1.22
N GLU A 74 -0.93 -4.82 1.44
CA GLU A 74 -1.83 -3.67 1.61
C GLU A 74 -2.50 -3.28 0.30
N LEU A 75 -1.82 -3.43 -0.81
CA LEU A 75 -2.40 -3.20 -2.13
C LEU A 75 -3.57 -4.15 -2.38
N PHE A 76 -3.45 -5.40 -1.95
CA PHE A 76 -4.54 -6.35 -2.03
C PHE A 76 -5.76 -5.85 -1.25
N HIS A 77 -5.54 -5.30 -0.06
CA HIS A 77 -6.65 -4.76 0.73
C HIS A 77 -7.34 -3.60 0.01
N ALA A 78 -6.57 -2.74 -0.66
CA ALA A 78 -7.15 -1.65 -1.43
C ALA A 78 -8.02 -2.18 -2.57
N PHE A 79 -7.53 -3.18 -3.31
CA PHE A 79 -8.30 -3.82 -4.36
C PHE A 79 -9.55 -4.48 -3.79
N ASN A 80 -9.40 -5.23 -2.70
CA ASN A 80 -10.51 -5.95 -2.08
C ASN A 80 -11.60 -5.00 -1.58
N TYR A 81 -11.21 -3.85 -1.08
CA TYR A 81 -12.15 -2.82 -0.65
C TYR A 81 -13.04 -2.35 -1.81
N LEU A 82 -12.46 -2.28 -3.02
CA LEU A 82 -13.16 -1.70 -4.18
C LEU A 82 -13.93 -2.73 -5.00
N TRP A 83 -13.62 -4.01 -4.90
CA TRP A 83 -14.26 -5.00 -5.75
C TRP A 83 -15.37 -5.76 -5.06
N ASN A 84 -16.24 -5.12 -4.38
CA ASN A 84 -17.37 -5.75 -3.73
C ASN A 84 -18.32 -6.37 -4.76
N THR A 85 -17.92 -7.49 -5.37
CA THR A 85 -18.63 -8.13 -6.43
C THR A 85 -19.13 -9.51 -6.03
N GLU A 86 -20.12 -10.02 -6.78
CA GLU A 86 -20.67 -11.35 -6.58
C GLU A 86 -20.26 -12.27 -7.73
N GLY A 87 -19.79 -13.46 -7.37
CA GLY A 87 -19.43 -14.46 -8.35
C GLY A 87 -18.02 -14.28 -8.92
N ASP A 88 -17.45 -15.41 -9.36
CA ASP A 88 -16.07 -15.46 -9.80
C ASP A 88 -15.81 -14.67 -11.07
N GLU A 89 -16.76 -14.70 -12.00
CA GLU A 89 -16.64 -14.03 -13.27
C GLU A 89 -16.56 -12.52 -13.10
N SER A 90 -17.46 -11.95 -12.30
CA SER A 90 -17.45 -10.52 -11.99
C SER A 90 -16.18 -10.12 -11.26
N LEU A 91 -15.73 -10.96 -10.35
CA LEU A 91 -14.51 -10.69 -9.59
C LEU A 91 -13.30 -10.62 -10.50
N ALA A 92 -13.17 -11.58 -11.42
CA ALA A 92 -12.06 -11.61 -12.36
C ALA A 92 -12.05 -10.38 -13.25
N SER A 93 -13.21 -9.99 -13.78
CA SER A 93 -13.34 -8.81 -14.64
C SER A 93 -13.00 -7.53 -13.87
N THR A 94 -13.48 -7.42 -12.64
CA THR A 94 -13.20 -6.26 -11.80
C THR A 94 -11.73 -6.17 -11.48
N PHE A 95 -11.11 -7.30 -11.13
CA PHE A 95 -9.67 -7.32 -10.82
C PHE A 95 -8.86 -6.87 -12.04
N ALA A 96 -9.20 -7.39 -13.23
CA ALA A 96 -8.48 -7.02 -14.44
C ALA A 96 -8.59 -5.52 -14.73
N MET A 97 -9.77 -4.95 -14.55
CA MET A 97 -9.99 -3.52 -14.74
C MET A 97 -9.17 -2.69 -13.77
N LEU A 98 -9.20 -3.07 -12.48
CA LEU A 98 -8.45 -2.35 -11.46
C LEU A 98 -6.94 -2.46 -11.67
N MET A 99 -6.46 -3.64 -12.07
CA MET A 99 -5.03 -3.81 -12.35
C MET A 99 -4.58 -2.97 -13.53
N CYS A 100 -5.41 -2.91 -14.57
CA CYS A 100 -5.09 -2.08 -15.73
C CYS A 100 -5.01 -0.61 -15.32
N GLU A 101 -5.96 -0.15 -14.53
CA GLU A 101 -5.95 1.23 -14.03
C GLU A 101 -4.73 1.48 -13.13
N TYR A 102 -4.41 0.55 -12.25
CA TYR A 102 -3.24 0.64 -11.39
C TYR A 102 -1.95 0.78 -12.20
N GLU A 103 -1.75 -0.10 -13.16
CA GLU A 103 -0.52 -0.11 -13.98
C GLU A 103 -0.35 1.17 -14.78
N THR A 104 -1.45 1.79 -15.21
CA THR A 104 -1.38 2.99 -16.04
C THR A 104 -1.34 4.28 -15.23
N THR A 105 -1.65 4.23 -13.94
CA THR A 105 -1.72 5.45 -13.11
C THR A 105 -0.65 5.53 -12.02
N ARG A 106 0.02 4.41 -11.72
CA ARG A 106 1.04 4.45 -10.65
C ARG A 106 2.16 5.41 -11.02
N ARG A 107 2.63 6.15 -10.01
CA ARG A 107 3.70 7.12 -10.17
C ARG A 107 4.77 6.86 -9.13
N TYR A 108 6.01 6.82 -9.58
CA TYR A 108 7.17 6.58 -8.73
C TYR A 108 7.89 7.89 -8.49
N ALA A 109 8.67 7.94 -7.41
CA ALA A 109 9.31 9.17 -6.96
C ALA A 109 10.25 9.79 -7.99
N ASN A 110 10.80 8.97 -8.89
CA ASN A 110 11.80 9.43 -9.87
C ASN A 110 11.20 9.70 -11.24
N GLU A 111 9.91 9.72 -11.37
CA GLU A 111 9.25 10.00 -12.64
C GLU A 111 8.92 11.46 -12.81
#